data_269060abc6dc06f9071174c66cf4073c
#
_entry.id   269060abc6dc06f9071174c66cf4073c
#
_cell.length_a   1.000
_cell.length_b   1.000
_cell.length_c   1.000
_cell.angle_alpha   90.00
_cell.angle_beta   90.00
_cell.angle_gamma   90.00
#
_symmetry.space_group_name_H-M   'P 1'
#
loop_
_entity.id
_entity.type
_entity.pdbx_description
1 polymer ?
#
loop_
_entity_poly.entity_id
_entity_poly.type
_entity_poly.pdbx_seq_one_letter_code
_entity_poly.pdbx_strand_id
1 'polypeptide(L)'
;MADMKRDVVHIMLASALPAFGNFVAVALALRFLDAAWLGKSYALMAFFFVAIDLFNFGSPRIFTIEKVRSQVSTLIFLDCLSAIGSTVVFATVGTLLARYGLFAPTQLWIVMVLAPACYGLSHFSLGILRFYGRSGTICAISTVSALSRVLILVLLIKRRSLDVYLPDLLLLVEAFYGVMLLVAYLHSLGRGAPHDSDFFHPEAGKFSFRTFNYKAFFVQNHKEILGSWYGNAIFSGAKHIDIMIVTFVIGPAAGSLYRGVKSVHNLAFNCGQGVALVLSGGFKRLMAALLILPRGRTVAATMAFIVALLSVASWFACRIQLFPIAALGSYAVQFEFMFIAFLGAVLIFACRVLSLLVFSTNRKSFVVVSTLDVGASLLFVSAFSYGLGLIGALTGIVIAGALVLTLSLIISIRAASRSLGTIQPPDTPVIGNWRGSLQE
;
A
#
# COMPACT_ATOMS: atom_id res chain seq x y z
N MET A 1 24.81 0.58 -14.40
CA MET A 1 24.81 0.75 -12.94
C MET A 1 24.18 2.07 -12.47
N ALA A 2 24.49 3.23 -13.09
CA ALA A 2 23.91 4.52 -12.73
C ALA A 2 22.38 4.57 -12.98
N ASP A 3 21.91 4.07 -14.11
CA ASP A 3 20.49 4.04 -14.46
C ASP A 3 19.67 3.16 -13.51
N MET A 4 20.19 1.99 -13.14
CA MET A 4 19.53 1.11 -12.18
C MET A 4 19.38 1.77 -10.79
N LYS A 5 20.38 2.53 -10.32
CA LYS A 5 20.28 3.28 -9.05
C LYS A 5 19.23 4.38 -9.14
N ARG A 6 19.18 5.08 -10.27
CA ARG A 6 18.19 6.15 -10.51
C ARG A 6 16.76 5.60 -10.56
N ASP A 7 16.53 4.45 -11.20
CA ASP A 7 15.21 3.81 -11.24
C ASP A 7 14.75 3.35 -9.85
N VAL A 8 15.64 2.77 -9.05
CA VAL A 8 15.33 2.40 -7.66
C VAL A 8 14.90 3.62 -6.85
N VAL A 9 15.62 4.74 -6.96
CA VAL A 9 15.27 5.99 -6.27
C VAL A 9 13.89 6.50 -6.73
N HIS A 10 13.61 6.50 -8.04
CA HIS A 10 12.31 6.91 -8.56
C HIS A 10 11.17 6.02 -8.06
N ILE A 11 11.37 4.70 -8.01
CA ILE A 11 10.36 3.76 -7.48
C ILE A 11 10.11 4.01 -5.99
N MET A 12 11.17 4.25 -5.20
CA MET A 12 11.04 4.59 -3.79
C MET A 12 10.27 5.90 -3.59
N LEU A 13 10.64 6.94 -4.32
CA LEU A 13 9.96 8.24 -4.27
C LEU A 13 8.51 8.14 -4.75
N ALA A 14 8.24 7.41 -5.82
CA ALA A 14 6.87 7.18 -6.31
C ALA A 14 5.96 6.49 -5.28
N SER A 15 6.54 5.71 -4.38
CA SER A 15 5.80 5.06 -3.29
C SER A 15 5.69 5.93 -2.04
N ALA A 16 6.76 6.63 -1.67
CA ALA A 16 6.82 7.42 -0.44
C ALA A 16 6.11 8.78 -0.54
N LEU A 17 6.24 9.47 -1.70
CA LEU A 17 5.68 10.83 -1.87
C LEU A 17 4.15 10.89 -1.72
N PRO A 18 3.34 9.98 -2.30
CA PRO A 18 1.90 9.98 -2.08
C PRO A 18 1.54 9.73 -0.61
N ALA A 19 2.29 8.85 0.08
CA ALA A 19 2.07 8.57 1.49
C ALA A 19 2.43 9.78 2.36
N PHE A 20 3.52 10.47 2.06
CA PHE A 20 3.92 11.70 2.74
C PHE A 20 2.92 12.84 2.48
N GLY A 21 2.52 13.06 1.22
CA GLY A 21 1.49 14.05 0.88
C GLY A 21 0.17 13.77 1.58
N ASN A 22 -0.24 12.52 1.65
CA ASN A 22 -1.43 12.12 2.39
C ASN A 22 -1.27 12.34 3.90
N PHE A 23 -0.10 12.07 4.48
CA PHE A 23 0.16 12.36 5.89
C PHE A 23 0.05 13.85 6.20
N VAL A 24 0.69 14.72 5.41
CA VAL A 24 0.61 16.17 5.56
C VAL A 24 -0.85 16.65 5.40
N ALA A 25 -1.55 16.16 4.40
CA ALA A 25 -2.94 16.48 4.15
C ALA A 25 -3.83 16.11 5.34
N VAL A 26 -3.69 14.89 5.87
CA VAL A 26 -4.49 14.41 7.02
C VAL A 26 -4.15 15.20 8.28
N ALA A 27 -2.87 15.50 8.54
CA ALA A 27 -2.46 16.30 9.70
C ALA A 27 -3.03 17.74 9.66
N LEU A 28 -3.04 18.36 8.49
CA LEU A 28 -3.66 19.67 8.29
C LEU A 28 -5.19 19.60 8.48
N ALA A 29 -5.83 18.59 7.87
CA ALA A 29 -7.28 18.43 7.99
C ALA A 29 -7.72 18.26 9.45
N LEU A 30 -7.03 17.40 10.21
CA LEU A 30 -7.32 17.17 11.63
C LEU A 30 -7.17 18.42 12.49
N ARG A 31 -6.33 19.35 12.09
CA ARG A 31 -6.09 20.58 12.86
C ARG A 31 -7.13 21.67 12.60
N PHE A 32 -7.74 21.68 11.42
CA PHE A 32 -8.55 22.83 10.97
C PHE A 32 -9.99 22.49 10.62
N LEU A 33 -10.31 21.21 10.37
CA LEU A 33 -11.65 20.77 9.98
C LEU A 33 -12.34 20.06 11.14
N ASP A 34 -13.68 19.95 11.06
CA ASP A 34 -14.47 19.21 12.04
C ASP A 34 -14.10 17.72 12.04
N ALA A 35 -13.76 17.19 13.22
CA ALA A 35 -13.26 15.84 13.37
C ALA A 35 -14.33 14.77 13.02
N ALA A 36 -15.60 15.02 13.31
CA ALA A 36 -16.65 14.05 13.04
C ALA A 36 -16.98 14.00 11.54
N TRP A 37 -17.04 15.16 10.88
CA TRP A 37 -17.20 15.25 9.43
C TRP A 37 -16.02 14.61 8.70
N LEU A 38 -14.82 14.89 9.15
CA LEU A 38 -13.59 14.33 8.60
C LEU A 38 -13.56 12.80 8.75
N GLY A 39 -13.99 12.26 9.89
CA GLY A 39 -14.06 10.83 10.12
C GLY A 39 -15.03 10.13 9.16
N LYS A 40 -16.22 10.69 8.95
CA LYS A 40 -17.19 10.18 7.97
C LYS A 40 -16.66 10.25 6.53
N SER A 41 -15.93 11.31 6.19
CA SER A 41 -15.30 11.47 4.86
C SER A 41 -14.18 10.43 4.66
N TYR A 42 -13.36 10.19 5.65
CA TYR A 42 -12.33 9.17 5.59
C TYR A 42 -12.86 7.74 5.61
N ALA A 43 -13.99 7.48 6.27
CA ALA A 43 -14.66 6.19 6.19
C ALA A 43 -15.21 5.94 4.77
N LEU A 44 -15.75 6.95 4.10
CA LEU A 44 -16.14 6.86 2.69
C LEU A 44 -14.93 6.56 1.79
N MET A 45 -13.81 7.27 2.00
CA MET A 45 -12.57 7.02 1.25
C MET A 45 -11.99 5.63 1.54
N ALA A 46 -12.07 5.15 2.78
CA ALA A 46 -11.67 3.80 3.13
C ALA A 46 -12.51 2.76 2.37
N PHE A 47 -13.83 2.98 2.32
CA PHE A 47 -14.74 2.13 1.55
C PHE A 47 -14.48 2.20 0.04
N PHE A 48 -14.14 3.37 -0.50
CA PHE A 48 -13.70 3.52 -1.89
C PHE A 48 -12.54 2.56 -2.21
N PHE A 49 -11.48 2.58 -1.41
CA PHE A 49 -10.33 1.69 -1.63
C PHE A 49 -10.69 0.22 -1.42
N VAL A 50 -11.53 -0.11 -0.43
CA VAL A 50 -12.03 -1.48 -0.24
C VAL A 50 -12.78 -1.97 -1.48
N ALA A 51 -13.68 -1.16 -2.03
CA ALA A 51 -14.44 -1.51 -3.23
C ALA A 51 -13.53 -1.72 -4.45
N ILE A 52 -12.54 -0.82 -4.64
CA ILE A 52 -11.54 -0.96 -5.71
C ILE A 52 -10.75 -2.27 -5.56
N ASP A 53 -10.21 -2.53 -4.37
CA ASP A 53 -9.34 -3.67 -4.13
C ASP A 53 -10.08 -5.01 -4.17
N LEU A 54 -11.35 -5.01 -3.78
CA LEU A 54 -12.23 -6.18 -3.88
C LEU A 54 -12.41 -6.65 -5.33
N PHE A 55 -12.47 -5.72 -6.27
CA PHE A 55 -12.61 -6.02 -7.70
C PHE A 55 -11.29 -5.98 -8.48
N ASN A 56 -10.17 -5.65 -7.84
CA ASN A 56 -8.87 -5.60 -8.48
C ASN A 56 -8.30 -7.01 -8.70
N PHE A 57 -8.42 -7.53 -9.92
CA PHE A 57 -7.87 -8.83 -10.30
C PHE A 57 -6.33 -8.85 -10.39
N GLY A 58 -5.66 -7.76 -10.06
CA GLY A 58 -4.22 -7.69 -9.99
C GLY A 58 -3.53 -7.61 -11.34
N SER A 59 -4.16 -6.98 -12.31
CA SER A 59 -3.62 -6.77 -13.66
C SER A 59 -2.15 -6.32 -13.67
N PRO A 60 -1.65 -5.41 -12.80
CA PRO A 60 -0.24 -5.04 -12.76
C PRO A 60 0.70 -6.19 -12.38
N ARG A 61 0.22 -7.14 -11.57
CA ARG A 61 1.01 -8.32 -11.16
C ARG A 61 0.95 -9.42 -12.20
N ILE A 62 -0.24 -9.66 -12.76
CA ILE A 62 -0.45 -10.65 -13.81
C ILE A 62 0.37 -10.28 -15.04
N PHE A 63 0.50 -8.98 -15.35
CA PHE A 63 1.33 -8.47 -16.44
C PHE A 63 2.82 -8.86 -16.34
N THR A 64 3.33 -9.07 -15.12
CA THR A 64 4.72 -9.53 -14.94
C THR A 64 4.93 -11.00 -15.32
N ILE A 65 3.85 -11.78 -15.54
CA ILE A 65 3.90 -13.16 -15.94
C ILE A 65 4.04 -13.21 -17.47
N GLU A 66 5.17 -13.70 -17.97
CA GLU A 66 5.51 -13.73 -19.40
C GLU A 66 4.41 -14.36 -20.26
N LYS A 67 3.85 -15.49 -19.82
CA LYS A 67 2.74 -16.20 -20.49
C LYS A 67 1.49 -15.35 -20.71
N VAL A 68 1.24 -14.36 -19.85
CA VAL A 68 0.04 -13.52 -19.88
C VAL A 68 0.33 -12.19 -20.56
N ARG A 69 1.60 -11.79 -20.61
CA ARG A 69 2.05 -10.51 -21.18
C ARG A 69 1.65 -10.32 -22.64
N SER A 70 1.63 -11.39 -23.42
CA SER A 70 1.20 -11.36 -24.83
C SER A 70 -0.31 -11.04 -25.01
N GLN A 71 -1.07 -10.99 -23.90
CA GLN A 71 -2.52 -10.85 -23.93
C GLN A 71 -2.99 -9.55 -23.25
N VAL A 72 -2.44 -8.40 -23.68
CA VAL A 72 -2.76 -7.06 -23.12
C VAL A 72 -4.27 -6.77 -23.14
N SER A 73 -4.98 -7.20 -24.18
CA SER A 73 -6.45 -7.06 -24.29
C SER A 73 -7.21 -7.67 -23.11
N THR A 74 -6.72 -8.79 -22.57
CA THR A 74 -7.32 -9.43 -21.40
C THR A 74 -7.10 -8.63 -20.12
N LEU A 75 -5.93 -8.03 -19.96
CA LEU A 75 -5.66 -7.19 -18.80
C LEU A 75 -6.55 -5.96 -18.79
N ILE A 76 -6.76 -5.35 -19.96
CA ILE A 76 -7.71 -4.24 -20.12
C ILE A 76 -9.14 -4.69 -19.79
N PHE A 77 -9.54 -5.88 -20.25
CA PHE A 77 -10.86 -6.44 -19.93
C PHE A 77 -11.02 -6.68 -18.41
N LEU A 78 -10.01 -7.22 -17.73
CA LEU A 78 -10.02 -7.38 -16.27
C LEU A 78 -10.16 -6.05 -15.55
N ASP A 79 -9.48 -5.00 -16.02
CA ASP A 79 -9.60 -3.66 -15.45
C ASP A 79 -10.96 -3.01 -15.75
N CYS A 80 -11.56 -3.28 -16.92
CA CYS A 80 -12.94 -2.88 -17.19
C CYS A 80 -13.93 -3.57 -16.23
N LEU A 81 -13.78 -4.88 -15.99
CA LEU A 81 -14.60 -5.59 -14.98
C LEU A 81 -14.38 -5.03 -13.57
N SER A 82 -13.12 -4.76 -13.21
CA SER A 82 -12.77 -4.11 -11.95
C SER A 82 -13.45 -2.74 -11.80
N ALA A 83 -13.36 -1.90 -12.83
CA ALA A 83 -13.97 -0.58 -12.84
C ALA A 83 -15.49 -0.64 -12.71
N ILE A 84 -16.16 -1.52 -13.44
CA ILE A 84 -17.62 -1.72 -13.37
C ILE A 84 -18.02 -2.22 -11.98
N GLY A 85 -17.39 -3.30 -11.50
CA GLY A 85 -17.73 -3.92 -10.22
C GLY A 85 -17.51 -2.97 -9.05
N SER A 86 -16.35 -2.31 -9.00
CA SER A 86 -16.05 -1.34 -7.95
C SER A 86 -16.98 -0.11 -8.00
N THR A 87 -17.33 0.37 -9.20
CA THR A 87 -18.26 1.50 -9.38
C THR A 87 -19.66 1.14 -8.87
N VAL A 88 -20.18 -0.03 -9.27
CA VAL A 88 -21.51 -0.47 -8.83
C VAL A 88 -21.56 -0.60 -7.30
N VAL A 89 -20.60 -1.30 -6.70
CA VAL A 89 -20.58 -1.50 -5.25
C VAL A 89 -20.36 -0.19 -4.52
N PHE A 90 -19.41 0.64 -4.95
CA PHE A 90 -19.13 1.90 -4.29
C PHE A 90 -20.31 2.89 -4.38
N ALA A 91 -20.90 3.05 -5.57
CA ALA A 91 -22.03 3.97 -5.75
C ALA A 91 -23.29 3.49 -5.00
N THR A 92 -23.60 2.20 -5.02
CA THR A 92 -24.82 1.68 -4.35
C THR A 92 -24.65 1.62 -2.85
N VAL A 93 -23.66 0.88 -2.36
CA VAL A 93 -23.44 0.68 -0.91
C VAL A 93 -22.95 1.97 -0.25
N GLY A 94 -22.07 2.74 -0.90
CA GLY A 94 -21.58 4.02 -0.38
C GLY A 94 -22.73 5.03 -0.20
N THR A 95 -23.62 5.16 -1.18
CA THR A 95 -24.81 6.02 -1.08
C THR A 95 -25.75 5.53 0.02
N LEU A 96 -25.96 4.22 0.14
CA LEU A 96 -26.81 3.65 1.18
C LEU A 96 -26.24 3.97 2.58
N LEU A 97 -24.96 3.73 2.81
CA LEU A 97 -24.30 4.01 4.09
C LEU A 97 -24.23 5.51 4.42
N ALA A 98 -24.12 6.36 3.40
CA ALA A 98 -24.23 7.81 3.57
C ALA A 98 -25.64 8.23 4.01
N ARG A 99 -26.70 7.61 3.46
CA ARG A 99 -28.10 7.87 3.90
C ARG A 99 -28.33 7.46 5.35
N TYR A 100 -27.68 6.42 5.83
CA TYR A 100 -27.71 6.04 7.26
C TYR A 100 -26.79 6.89 8.14
N GLY A 101 -26.13 7.91 7.60
CA GLY A 101 -25.25 8.82 8.33
C GLY A 101 -23.90 8.21 8.76
N LEU A 102 -23.57 7.03 8.26
CA LEU A 102 -22.30 6.34 8.55
C LEU A 102 -21.15 6.92 7.74
N PHE A 103 -21.42 7.37 6.52
CA PHE A 103 -20.46 8.08 5.66
C PHE A 103 -20.87 9.55 5.48
N ALA A 104 -19.92 10.39 5.09
CA ALA A 104 -20.24 11.73 4.61
C ALA A 104 -20.96 11.65 3.26
N PRO A 105 -22.09 12.34 3.09
CA PRO A 105 -22.76 12.42 1.79
C PRO A 105 -21.91 13.22 0.81
N THR A 106 -21.89 12.79 -0.45
CA THR A 106 -21.30 13.54 -1.55
C THR A 106 -22.34 14.54 -2.10
N GLN A 107 -21.89 15.73 -2.46
CA GLN A 107 -22.75 16.75 -3.08
C GLN A 107 -22.90 16.50 -4.59
N LEU A 108 -21.87 15.91 -5.19
CA LEU A 108 -21.81 15.60 -6.61
C LEU A 108 -21.87 14.07 -6.80
N TRP A 109 -23.08 13.51 -6.95
CA TRP A 109 -23.27 12.07 -7.12
C TRP A 109 -22.42 11.45 -8.25
N ILE A 110 -22.14 12.24 -9.30
CA ILE A 110 -21.33 11.77 -10.43
C ILE A 110 -19.93 11.35 -10.02
N VAL A 111 -19.39 11.91 -8.94
CA VAL A 111 -18.05 11.57 -8.41
C VAL A 111 -18.04 10.15 -7.86
N MET A 112 -19.17 9.68 -7.31
CA MET A 112 -19.32 8.29 -6.83
C MET A 112 -19.20 7.26 -7.94
N VAL A 113 -19.45 7.66 -9.20
CA VAL A 113 -19.30 6.82 -10.38
C VAL A 113 -17.93 7.04 -11.04
N LEU A 114 -17.56 8.30 -11.22
CA LEU A 114 -16.35 8.68 -11.97
C LEU A 114 -15.06 8.23 -11.27
N ALA A 115 -14.99 8.39 -9.94
CA ALA A 115 -13.76 8.08 -9.21
C ALA A 115 -13.39 6.59 -9.28
N PRO A 116 -14.26 5.62 -8.93
CA PRO A 116 -13.91 4.21 -9.04
C PRO A 116 -13.73 3.75 -10.49
N ALA A 117 -14.48 4.31 -11.45
CA ALA A 117 -14.31 4.00 -12.86
C ALA A 117 -12.92 4.39 -13.37
N CYS A 118 -12.50 5.64 -13.17
CA CYS A 118 -11.19 6.13 -13.61
C CYS A 118 -10.04 5.41 -12.90
N TYR A 119 -10.17 5.22 -11.58
CA TYR A 119 -9.13 4.56 -10.79
C TYR A 119 -9.02 3.08 -11.15
N GLY A 120 -10.14 2.36 -11.26
CA GLY A 120 -10.18 0.95 -11.63
C GLY A 120 -9.58 0.68 -13.02
N LEU A 121 -9.90 1.52 -14.00
CA LEU A 121 -9.33 1.42 -15.35
C LEU A 121 -7.83 1.72 -15.43
N SER A 122 -7.24 2.35 -14.42
CA SER A 122 -5.83 2.75 -14.45
C SER A 122 -4.84 1.68 -13.97
N HIS A 123 -5.32 0.57 -13.41
CA HIS A 123 -4.45 -0.41 -12.76
C HIS A 123 -3.42 -1.03 -13.70
N PHE A 124 -3.84 -1.47 -14.89
CA PHE A 124 -2.91 -2.07 -15.85
C PHE A 124 -1.88 -1.04 -16.36
N SER A 125 -2.29 0.23 -16.52
CA SER A 125 -1.41 1.31 -16.94
C SER A 125 -0.20 1.47 -16.03
N LEU A 126 -0.41 1.37 -14.71
CA LEU A 126 0.67 1.41 -13.73
C LEU A 126 1.64 0.22 -13.90
N GLY A 127 1.10 -0.98 -14.15
CA GLY A 127 1.90 -2.17 -14.40
C GLY A 127 2.77 -2.04 -15.65
N ILE A 128 2.18 -1.59 -16.75
CA ILE A 128 2.86 -1.38 -18.02
C ILE A 128 3.93 -0.29 -17.92
N LEU A 129 3.61 0.86 -17.33
CA LEU A 129 4.58 1.95 -17.14
C LEU A 129 5.79 1.51 -16.31
N ARG A 130 5.57 0.68 -15.27
CA ARG A 130 6.67 0.07 -14.49
C ARG A 130 7.52 -0.87 -15.33
N PHE A 131 6.88 -1.70 -16.13
CA PHE A 131 7.55 -2.65 -16.99
C PHE A 131 8.45 -1.96 -18.02
N TYR A 132 7.98 -0.86 -18.61
CA TYR A 132 8.76 -0.06 -19.57
C TYR A 132 9.80 0.87 -18.91
N GLY A 133 10.09 0.72 -17.62
CA GLY A 133 11.07 1.57 -16.94
C GLY A 133 10.67 3.04 -16.84
N ARG A 134 9.38 3.38 -17.03
CA ARG A 134 8.84 4.75 -16.91
C ARG A 134 8.64 5.17 -15.45
N SER A 135 9.55 4.75 -14.57
CA SER A 135 9.52 5.04 -13.14
C SER A 135 9.48 6.54 -12.82
N GLY A 136 10.19 7.35 -13.62
CA GLY A 136 10.16 8.81 -13.49
C GLY A 136 8.79 9.43 -13.78
N THR A 137 8.05 8.92 -14.78
CA THR A 137 6.68 9.36 -15.09
C THR A 137 5.72 9.02 -13.95
N ILE A 138 5.81 7.80 -13.40
CA ILE A 138 5.00 7.39 -12.25
C ILE A 138 5.32 8.28 -11.04
N CYS A 139 6.59 8.57 -10.80
CA CYS A 139 7.01 9.47 -9.72
C CYS A 139 6.41 10.87 -9.89
N ALA A 140 6.45 11.45 -11.09
CA ALA A 140 5.87 12.75 -11.38
C ALA A 140 4.35 12.77 -11.13
N ILE A 141 3.60 11.78 -11.64
CA ILE A 141 2.15 11.65 -11.43
C ILE A 141 1.83 11.52 -9.93
N SER A 142 2.58 10.69 -9.21
CA SER A 142 2.43 10.50 -7.77
C SER A 142 2.69 11.79 -6.99
N THR A 143 3.67 12.58 -7.40
CA THR A 143 3.98 13.89 -6.81
C THR A 143 2.85 14.89 -7.05
N VAL A 144 2.34 14.97 -8.28
CA VAL A 144 1.21 15.85 -8.61
C VAL A 144 -0.03 15.48 -7.80
N SER A 145 -0.35 14.17 -7.68
CA SER A 145 -1.47 13.71 -6.85
C SER A 145 -1.29 14.07 -5.36
N ALA A 146 -0.08 13.91 -4.82
CA ALA A 146 0.22 14.28 -3.45
C ALA A 146 0.05 15.79 -3.19
N LEU A 147 0.58 16.61 -4.09
CA LEU A 147 0.44 18.06 -4.04
C LEU A 147 -1.03 18.51 -4.18
N SER A 148 -1.78 17.88 -5.08
CA SER A 148 -3.21 18.17 -5.26
C SER A 148 -4.02 17.95 -3.99
N ARG A 149 -3.75 16.86 -3.23
CA ARG A 149 -4.41 16.60 -1.94
C ARG A 149 -4.12 17.69 -0.92
N VAL A 150 -2.85 18.10 -0.80
CA VAL A 150 -2.47 19.16 0.15
C VAL A 150 -3.10 20.49 -0.28
N LEU A 151 -3.04 20.82 -1.57
CA LEU A 151 -3.60 22.07 -2.10
C LEU A 151 -5.10 22.17 -1.86
N ILE A 152 -5.86 21.12 -2.16
CA ILE A 152 -7.30 21.06 -1.92
C ILE A 152 -7.61 21.32 -0.44
N LEU A 153 -6.88 20.71 0.47
CA LEU A 153 -7.10 20.93 1.90
C LEU A 153 -6.76 22.35 2.34
N VAL A 154 -5.68 22.93 1.81
CA VAL A 154 -5.36 24.34 2.08
C VAL A 154 -6.47 25.28 1.57
N LEU A 155 -7.05 24.98 0.40
CA LEU A 155 -8.18 25.73 -0.13
C LEU A 155 -9.43 25.60 0.73
N LEU A 156 -9.75 24.39 1.20
CA LEU A 156 -10.87 24.14 2.12
C LEU A 156 -10.67 24.88 3.44
N ILE A 157 -9.48 24.84 4.03
CA ILE A 157 -9.14 25.55 5.27
C ILE A 157 -9.35 27.07 5.10
N LYS A 158 -8.98 27.62 3.94
CA LYS A 158 -9.18 29.05 3.65
C LYS A 158 -10.65 29.40 3.38
N ARG A 159 -11.42 28.49 2.80
CA ARG A 159 -12.82 28.69 2.42
C ARG A 159 -13.70 27.65 3.09
N ARG A 160 -13.98 27.83 4.40
CA ARG A 160 -14.78 26.91 5.21
C ARG A 160 -16.17 26.60 4.65
N SER A 161 -16.73 27.47 3.80
CA SER A 161 -18.00 27.20 3.10
C SER A 161 -17.93 26.02 2.13
N LEU A 162 -16.72 25.56 1.78
CA LEU A 162 -16.49 24.41 0.90
C LEU A 162 -16.26 23.09 1.65
N ASP A 163 -16.27 23.09 3.00
CA ASP A 163 -16.01 21.88 3.79
C ASP A 163 -17.00 20.75 3.46
N VAL A 164 -18.21 21.10 3.07
CA VAL A 164 -19.25 20.14 2.64
C VAL A 164 -18.84 19.33 1.42
N TYR A 165 -17.95 19.86 0.57
CA TYR A 165 -17.43 19.18 -0.63
C TYR A 165 -16.16 18.35 -0.36
N LEU A 166 -15.70 18.23 0.87
CA LEU A 166 -14.49 17.45 1.19
C LEU A 166 -14.53 16.02 0.62
N PRO A 167 -15.61 15.23 0.77
CA PRO A 167 -15.69 13.89 0.22
C PRO A 167 -15.53 13.88 -1.30
N ASP A 168 -16.22 14.81 -1.99
CA ASP A 168 -16.17 14.93 -3.45
C ASP A 168 -14.76 15.27 -3.95
N LEU A 169 -14.11 16.22 -3.30
CA LEU A 169 -12.76 16.65 -3.67
C LEU A 169 -11.72 15.55 -3.44
N LEU A 170 -11.84 14.78 -2.36
CA LEU A 170 -10.97 13.63 -2.13
C LEU A 170 -11.13 12.57 -3.21
N LEU A 171 -12.38 12.26 -3.59
CA LEU A 171 -12.67 11.31 -4.67
C LEU A 171 -12.19 11.82 -6.04
N LEU A 172 -12.35 13.13 -6.32
CA LEU A 172 -11.86 13.75 -7.56
C LEU A 172 -10.34 13.65 -7.70
N VAL A 173 -9.58 13.75 -6.62
CA VAL A 173 -8.12 13.54 -6.66
C VAL A 173 -7.77 12.12 -7.09
N GLU A 174 -8.52 11.12 -6.62
CA GLU A 174 -8.29 9.72 -7.02
C GLU A 174 -8.70 9.51 -8.49
N ALA A 175 -9.80 10.10 -8.94
CA ALA A 175 -10.19 10.09 -10.35
C ALA A 175 -9.10 10.72 -11.23
N PHE A 176 -8.60 11.89 -10.84
CA PHE A 176 -7.54 12.60 -11.54
C PHE A 176 -6.25 11.80 -11.62
N TYR A 177 -5.85 11.16 -10.52
CA TYR A 177 -4.70 10.25 -10.49
C TYR A 177 -4.86 9.11 -11.50
N GLY A 178 -6.04 8.46 -11.55
CA GLY A 178 -6.36 7.40 -12.50
C GLY A 178 -6.27 7.89 -13.95
N VAL A 179 -6.87 9.06 -14.25
CA VAL A 179 -6.82 9.67 -15.58
C VAL A 179 -5.39 10.00 -16.01
N MET A 180 -4.57 10.57 -15.12
CA MET A 180 -3.16 10.85 -15.43
C MET A 180 -2.37 9.58 -15.79
N LEU A 181 -2.61 8.48 -15.10
CA LEU A 181 -1.97 7.19 -15.43
C LEU A 181 -2.42 6.67 -16.80
N LEU A 182 -3.71 6.77 -17.13
CA LEU A 182 -4.24 6.36 -18.44
C LEU A 182 -3.64 7.23 -19.56
N VAL A 183 -3.59 8.54 -19.39
CA VAL A 183 -3.00 9.47 -20.36
C VAL A 183 -1.51 9.20 -20.54
N ALA A 184 -0.77 8.97 -19.48
CA ALA A 184 0.65 8.63 -19.55
C ALA A 184 0.88 7.31 -20.29
N TYR A 185 0.02 6.32 -20.08
CA TYR A 185 0.04 5.07 -20.83
C TYR A 185 -0.21 5.29 -22.33
N LEU A 186 -1.29 5.99 -22.69
CA LEU A 186 -1.62 6.29 -24.08
C LEU A 186 -0.50 7.08 -24.78
N HIS A 187 0.10 8.04 -24.08
CA HIS A 187 1.24 8.80 -24.59
C HIS A 187 2.49 7.91 -24.79
N SER A 188 2.70 6.92 -23.93
CA SER A 188 3.81 5.98 -24.07
C SER A 188 3.64 5.06 -25.28
N LEU A 189 2.42 4.70 -25.65
CA LEU A 189 2.13 3.92 -26.86
C LEU A 189 2.47 4.70 -28.15
N GLY A 190 2.19 6.01 -28.19
CA GLY A 190 2.46 6.85 -29.36
C GLY A 190 3.95 7.11 -29.63
N ARG A 191 4.82 6.90 -28.63
CA ARG A 191 6.29 7.13 -28.77
C ARG A 191 7.11 5.91 -29.14
N GLY A 192 6.47 4.78 -29.42
CA GLY A 192 7.14 3.50 -29.67
C GLY A 192 7.73 2.89 -28.40
N ALA A 193 7.64 1.59 -28.24
CA ALA A 193 8.42 0.88 -27.24
C ALA A 193 9.93 1.07 -27.51
N PRO A 194 10.79 1.13 -26.47
CA PRO A 194 12.24 1.10 -26.69
C PRO A 194 12.58 -0.07 -27.61
N HIS A 195 13.34 0.20 -28.67
CA HIS A 195 13.65 -0.72 -29.78
C HIS A 195 14.38 -2.02 -29.33
N ASP A 196 14.84 -2.08 -28.07
CA ASP A 196 15.65 -3.19 -27.53
C ASP A 196 14.83 -4.31 -26.86
N SER A 197 13.50 -4.24 -26.89
CA SER A 197 12.71 -5.34 -26.35
C SER A 197 12.17 -6.19 -27.50
N ASP A 198 12.89 -7.27 -27.86
CA ASP A 198 12.41 -8.41 -28.66
C ASP A 198 11.12 -9.06 -28.10
N PHE A 199 10.58 -8.49 -27.01
CA PHE A 199 9.42 -8.98 -26.27
C PHE A 199 8.06 -8.44 -26.73
N PHE A 200 8.03 -7.43 -27.58
CA PHE A 200 6.77 -6.91 -28.12
C PHE A 200 6.67 -7.26 -29.61
N HIS A 201 6.04 -8.40 -29.90
CA HIS A 201 5.55 -8.65 -31.24
C HIS A 201 4.59 -7.51 -31.64
N PRO A 202 4.76 -6.95 -32.85
CA PRO A 202 3.89 -5.86 -33.36
C PRO A 202 2.40 -6.23 -33.46
N GLU A 203 2.04 -7.47 -33.25
CA GLU A 203 0.66 -7.95 -33.14
C GLU A 203 -0.07 -7.49 -31.86
N ALA A 204 0.63 -7.05 -30.83
CA ALA A 204 0.02 -6.49 -29.61
C ALA A 204 -0.72 -5.16 -29.88
N GLY A 205 -0.49 -4.49 -31.02
CA GLY A 205 -1.14 -3.24 -31.40
C GLY A 205 -2.54 -3.39 -32.01
N LYS A 206 -2.97 -4.60 -32.36
CA LYS A 206 -4.32 -4.82 -32.90
C LYS A 206 -5.26 -5.25 -31.78
N PHE A 207 -5.76 -4.27 -31.07
CA PHE A 207 -6.81 -4.45 -30.07
C PHE A 207 -8.08 -5.00 -30.76
N SER A 208 -8.37 -6.26 -30.62
CA SER A 208 -9.60 -6.87 -31.11
C SER A 208 -10.31 -7.63 -29.99
N PHE A 209 -11.30 -7.00 -29.39
CA PHE A 209 -12.21 -7.68 -28.47
C PHE A 209 -12.96 -8.86 -29.14
N ARG A 210 -13.08 -8.87 -30.46
CA ARG A 210 -13.92 -9.80 -31.23
C ARG A 210 -13.32 -11.20 -31.38
N THR A 211 -11.99 -11.32 -31.33
CA THR A 211 -11.27 -12.58 -31.58
C THR A 211 -10.76 -13.25 -30.31
N PHE A 212 -10.94 -12.60 -29.16
CA PHE A 212 -10.39 -13.09 -27.91
C PHE A 212 -11.28 -14.11 -27.23
N ASN A 213 -10.75 -15.33 -26.99
CA ASN A 213 -11.47 -16.37 -26.28
C ASN A 213 -11.31 -16.23 -24.76
N TYR A 214 -12.15 -15.39 -24.15
CA TYR A 214 -12.14 -15.11 -22.70
C TYR A 214 -12.26 -16.38 -21.85
N LYS A 215 -13.11 -17.34 -22.29
CA LYS A 215 -13.32 -18.61 -21.57
C LYS A 215 -12.04 -19.43 -21.52
N ALA A 216 -11.35 -19.60 -22.63
CA ALA A 216 -10.08 -20.33 -22.68
C ALA A 216 -9.02 -19.65 -21.81
N PHE A 217 -8.93 -18.32 -21.85
CA PHE A 217 -8.00 -17.56 -21.03
C PHE A 217 -8.24 -17.76 -19.53
N PHE A 218 -9.49 -17.60 -19.06
CA PHE A 218 -9.81 -17.82 -17.66
C PHE A 218 -9.55 -19.26 -17.21
N VAL A 219 -9.89 -20.24 -18.01
CA VAL A 219 -9.61 -21.65 -17.70
C VAL A 219 -8.11 -21.93 -17.58
N GLN A 220 -7.31 -21.35 -18.47
CA GLN A 220 -5.85 -21.55 -18.45
C GLN A 220 -5.11 -20.81 -17.32
N ASN A 221 -5.59 -19.63 -16.92
CA ASN A 221 -4.89 -18.75 -15.99
C ASN A 221 -5.66 -18.48 -14.68
N HIS A 222 -6.69 -19.29 -14.36
CA HIS A 222 -7.55 -19.07 -13.19
C HIS A 222 -6.75 -19.06 -11.86
N LYS A 223 -5.71 -19.87 -11.72
CA LYS A 223 -4.89 -19.94 -10.51
C LYS A 223 -4.10 -18.64 -10.29
N GLU A 224 -3.52 -18.10 -11.35
CA GLU A 224 -2.78 -16.85 -11.33
C GLU A 224 -3.70 -15.65 -11.07
N ILE A 225 -4.85 -15.63 -11.74
CA ILE A 225 -5.87 -14.57 -11.57
C ILE A 225 -6.42 -14.59 -10.15
N LEU A 226 -6.89 -15.75 -9.67
CA LEU A 226 -7.43 -15.90 -8.32
C LEU A 226 -6.37 -15.63 -7.24
N GLY A 227 -5.14 -16.11 -7.42
CA GLY A 227 -4.04 -15.86 -6.49
C GLY A 227 -3.66 -14.37 -6.44
N SER A 228 -3.69 -13.67 -7.57
CA SER A 228 -3.44 -12.24 -7.63
C SER A 228 -4.59 -11.44 -7.03
N TRP A 229 -5.83 -11.79 -7.37
CA TRP A 229 -7.04 -11.21 -6.78
C TRP A 229 -7.08 -11.36 -5.26
N TYR A 230 -6.91 -12.59 -4.76
CA TYR A 230 -6.86 -12.88 -3.33
C TYR A 230 -5.80 -12.04 -2.62
N GLY A 231 -4.59 -11.98 -3.19
CA GLY A 231 -3.52 -11.17 -2.66
C GLY A 231 -3.87 -9.68 -2.59
N ASN A 232 -4.57 -9.13 -3.58
CA ASN A 232 -4.98 -7.72 -3.58
C ASN A 232 -6.17 -7.48 -2.65
N ALA A 233 -7.24 -8.25 -2.77
CA ALA A 233 -8.46 -8.10 -1.97
C ALA A 233 -8.17 -8.20 -0.46
N ILE A 234 -7.36 -9.16 -0.05
CA ILE A 234 -6.99 -9.32 1.36
C ILE A 234 -5.98 -8.25 1.79
N PHE A 235 -4.91 -8.04 1.01
CA PHE A 235 -3.83 -7.15 1.41
C PHE A 235 -4.23 -5.69 1.50
N SER A 236 -5.05 -5.24 0.57
CA SER A 236 -5.43 -3.85 0.46
C SER A 236 -6.74 -3.57 1.19
N GLY A 237 -7.71 -4.47 1.07
CA GLY A 237 -8.99 -4.34 1.77
C GLY A 237 -8.81 -4.16 3.28
N ALA A 238 -7.98 -4.98 3.90
CA ALA A 238 -7.73 -4.89 5.34
C ALA A 238 -7.07 -3.59 5.79
N LYS A 239 -6.27 -2.96 4.96
CA LYS A 239 -5.65 -1.67 5.29
C LYS A 239 -6.66 -0.55 5.50
N HIS A 240 -7.86 -0.71 4.98
CA HIS A 240 -8.87 0.32 4.95
C HIS A 240 -10.09 -0.02 5.80
N ILE A 241 -10.39 -1.31 5.99
CA ILE A 241 -11.54 -1.77 6.80
C ILE A 241 -11.39 -1.34 8.26
N ASP A 242 -10.19 -1.33 8.82
CA ASP A 242 -9.95 -0.93 10.20
C ASP A 242 -10.37 0.53 10.49
N ILE A 243 -10.20 1.44 9.53
CA ILE A 243 -10.67 2.82 9.64
C ILE A 243 -12.21 2.84 9.76
N MET A 244 -12.90 2.03 8.95
CA MET A 244 -14.35 1.91 9.01
C MET A 244 -14.78 1.33 10.36
N ILE A 245 -14.14 0.27 10.84
CA ILE A 245 -14.41 -0.34 12.15
C ILE A 245 -14.31 0.70 13.27
N VAL A 246 -13.19 1.42 13.33
CA VAL A 246 -12.99 2.46 14.36
C VAL A 246 -14.03 3.56 14.25
N THR A 247 -14.35 3.99 13.03
CA THR A 247 -15.38 5.01 12.79
C THR A 247 -16.78 4.57 13.25
N PHE A 248 -17.13 3.29 13.02
CA PHE A 248 -18.46 2.77 13.34
C PHE A 248 -18.59 2.32 14.79
N VAL A 249 -17.52 1.77 15.38
CA VAL A 249 -17.56 1.23 16.76
C VAL A 249 -17.35 2.33 17.79
N ILE A 250 -16.38 3.23 17.56
CA ILE A 250 -16.02 4.26 18.54
C ILE A 250 -16.68 5.60 18.19
N GLY A 251 -16.80 5.91 16.92
CA GLY A 251 -17.38 7.13 16.40
C GLY A 251 -16.51 7.87 15.39
N PRO A 252 -17.11 8.80 14.62
CA PRO A 252 -16.41 9.45 13.50
C PRO A 252 -15.20 10.29 13.92
N ALA A 253 -15.27 11.00 15.04
CA ALA A 253 -14.13 11.79 15.54
C ALA A 253 -12.91 10.90 15.88
N ALA A 254 -13.14 9.74 16.49
CA ALA A 254 -12.09 8.75 16.74
C ALA A 254 -11.55 8.16 15.43
N GLY A 255 -12.42 7.91 14.44
CA GLY A 255 -12.05 7.47 13.10
C GLY A 255 -11.11 8.44 12.39
N SER A 256 -11.33 9.75 12.55
CA SER A 256 -10.44 10.77 11.98
C SER A 256 -9.05 10.77 12.62
N LEU A 257 -8.94 10.68 13.94
CA LEU A 257 -7.67 10.56 14.67
C LEU A 257 -6.94 9.26 14.30
N TYR A 258 -7.68 8.15 14.25
CA TYR A 258 -7.15 6.86 13.81
C TYR A 258 -6.60 6.93 12.38
N ARG A 259 -7.29 7.63 11.48
CA ARG A 259 -6.79 7.91 10.12
C ARG A 259 -5.50 8.72 10.14
N GLY A 260 -5.36 9.67 11.06
CA GLY A 260 -4.12 10.42 11.28
C GLY A 260 -2.96 9.48 11.58
N VAL A 261 -3.10 8.61 12.57
CA VAL A 261 -2.08 7.60 12.90
C VAL A 261 -1.84 6.65 11.73
N LYS A 262 -2.91 6.20 11.08
CA LYS A 262 -2.80 5.30 9.91
C LYS A 262 -2.03 5.94 8.75
N SER A 263 -2.02 7.27 8.63
CA SER A 263 -1.20 7.95 7.62
C SER A 263 0.30 7.83 7.91
N VAL A 264 0.70 7.85 9.19
CA VAL A 264 2.09 7.55 9.63
C VAL A 264 2.44 6.09 9.34
N HIS A 265 1.53 5.16 9.65
CA HIS A 265 1.69 3.73 9.36
C HIS A 265 1.84 3.47 7.86
N ASN A 266 1.06 4.13 7.02
CA ASN A 266 1.17 4.02 5.57
C ASN A 266 2.50 4.57 5.04
N LEU A 267 3.00 5.65 5.62
CA LEU A 267 4.33 6.16 5.28
C LEU A 267 5.41 5.13 5.63
N ALA A 268 5.39 4.59 6.85
CA ALA A 268 6.30 3.54 7.30
C ALA A 268 6.24 2.29 6.40
N PHE A 269 5.03 1.85 6.03
CA PHE A 269 4.80 0.73 5.12
C PHE A 269 5.43 0.96 3.74
N ASN A 270 5.24 2.15 3.15
CA ASN A 270 5.81 2.47 1.83
C ASN A 270 7.33 2.63 1.87
N CYS A 271 7.88 3.19 2.94
CA CYS A 271 9.33 3.21 3.17
C CYS A 271 9.88 1.78 3.31
N GLY A 272 9.22 0.91 4.07
CA GLY A 272 9.59 -0.50 4.22
C GLY A 272 9.56 -1.25 2.88
N GLN A 273 8.59 -0.96 2.03
CA GLN A 273 8.54 -1.51 0.67
C GLN A 273 9.74 -1.07 -0.18
N GLY A 274 10.10 0.21 -0.12
CA GLY A 274 11.28 0.74 -0.82
C GLY A 274 12.56 0.05 -0.36
N VAL A 275 12.76 -0.06 0.96
CA VAL A 275 13.93 -0.74 1.56
C VAL A 275 13.98 -2.21 1.15
N ALA A 276 12.85 -2.92 1.18
CA ALA A 276 12.80 -4.33 0.78
C ALA A 276 13.19 -4.54 -0.69
N LEU A 277 12.79 -3.64 -1.59
CA LEU A 277 13.18 -3.69 -3.01
C LEU A 277 14.69 -3.53 -3.18
N VAL A 278 15.32 -2.62 -2.42
CA VAL A 278 16.78 -2.43 -2.44
C VAL A 278 17.51 -3.67 -1.89
N LEU A 279 16.99 -4.24 -0.81
CA LEU A 279 17.60 -5.39 -0.14
C LEU A 279 17.38 -6.71 -0.87
N SER A 280 16.40 -6.80 -1.76
CA SER A 280 16.02 -8.06 -2.43
C SER A 280 17.19 -8.73 -3.16
N GLY A 281 18.10 -7.95 -3.77
CA GLY A 281 19.31 -8.45 -4.45
C GLY A 281 20.39 -9.01 -3.52
N GLY A 282 20.40 -8.65 -2.24
CA GLY A 282 21.39 -9.08 -1.24
C GLY A 282 20.81 -9.87 -0.07
N PHE A 283 19.53 -10.20 -0.12
CA PHE A 283 18.79 -10.76 1.01
C PHE A 283 19.40 -11.99 1.65
N LYS A 284 19.84 -12.97 0.85
CA LYS A 284 20.47 -14.19 1.38
C LYS A 284 21.73 -13.86 2.21
N ARG A 285 22.54 -12.90 1.75
CA ARG A 285 23.74 -12.44 2.45
C ARG A 285 23.37 -11.68 3.73
N LEU A 286 22.35 -10.82 3.67
CA LEU A 286 21.85 -10.07 4.83
C LEU A 286 21.30 -11.01 5.91
N MET A 287 20.49 -12.01 5.54
CA MET A 287 19.96 -13.00 6.49
C MET A 287 21.06 -13.88 7.09
N ALA A 288 22.04 -14.29 6.29
CA ALA A 288 23.21 -15.00 6.81
C ALA A 288 23.99 -14.13 7.83
N ALA A 289 24.19 -12.85 7.53
CA ALA A 289 24.84 -11.91 8.44
C ALA A 289 24.02 -11.71 9.73
N LEU A 290 22.68 -11.58 9.63
CA LEU A 290 21.79 -11.46 10.80
C LEU A 290 21.76 -12.72 11.68
N LEU A 291 21.92 -13.91 11.08
CA LEU A 291 22.01 -15.18 11.84
C LEU A 291 23.34 -15.32 12.57
N ILE A 292 24.41 -14.69 12.07
CA ILE A 292 25.74 -14.70 12.69
C ILE A 292 25.83 -13.65 13.83
N LEU A 293 24.90 -12.66 13.84
CA LEU A 293 24.89 -11.56 14.80
C LEU A 293 23.94 -11.86 15.94
N PRO A 294 24.21 -12.53 16.94
CA PRO A 294 23.55 -12.13 18.16
C PRO A 294 24.37 -12.33 19.40
N ARG A 295 24.86 -11.30 19.90
CA ARG A 295 25.09 -11.22 21.33
C ARG A 295 23.88 -10.49 21.90
N GLY A 296 23.22 -11.07 22.88
CA GLY A 296 21.99 -10.52 23.47
C GLY A 296 22.12 -9.06 23.91
N ARG A 297 23.36 -8.62 24.21
CA ARG A 297 23.70 -7.21 24.51
C ARG A 297 23.46 -6.26 23.32
N THR A 298 23.79 -6.67 22.08
CA THR A 298 23.55 -5.83 20.89
C THR A 298 22.06 -5.69 20.60
N VAL A 299 21.30 -6.79 20.74
CA VAL A 299 19.84 -6.76 20.58
C VAL A 299 19.21 -5.86 21.66
N ALA A 300 19.60 -6.02 22.91
CA ALA A 300 19.11 -5.19 24.02
C ALA A 300 19.45 -3.69 23.81
N ALA A 301 20.67 -3.37 23.39
CA ALA A 301 21.07 -2.00 23.10
C ALA A 301 20.29 -1.39 21.91
N THR A 302 20.07 -2.16 20.85
CA THR A 302 19.27 -1.73 19.71
C THR A 302 17.81 -1.47 20.11
N MET A 303 17.21 -2.38 20.91
CA MET A 303 15.85 -2.19 21.42
C MET A 303 15.76 -0.95 22.35
N ALA A 304 16.70 -0.78 23.26
CA ALA A 304 16.77 0.40 24.12
C ALA A 304 16.89 1.70 23.29
N PHE A 305 17.73 1.70 22.26
CA PHE A 305 17.86 2.83 21.33
C PHE A 305 16.55 3.13 20.58
N ILE A 306 15.87 2.09 20.06
CA ILE A 306 14.58 2.26 19.38
C ILE A 306 13.54 2.85 20.35
N VAL A 307 13.44 2.32 21.58
CA VAL A 307 12.51 2.84 22.60
C VAL A 307 12.83 4.29 22.96
N ALA A 308 14.09 4.64 23.13
CA ALA A 308 14.52 6.03 23.39
C ALA A 308 14.14 6.96 22.21
N LEU A 309 14.41 6.55 20.98
CA LEU A 309 14.05 7.31 19.79
C LEU A 309 12.53 7.51 19.67
N LEU A 310 11.73 6.46 19.91
CA LEU A 310 10.28 6.54 19.91
C LEU A 310 9.76 7.47 21.01
N SER A 311 10.36 7.43 22.19
CA SER A 311 10.00 8.33 23.31
C SER A 311 10.26 9.79 22.96
N VAL A 312 11.42 10.10 22.38
CA VAL A 312 11.77 11.45 21.93
C VAL A 312 10.83 11.93 20.81
N ALA A 313 10.56 11.06 19.82
CA ALA A 313 9.64 11.37 18.72
C ALA A 313 8.22 11.64 19.23
N SER A 314 7.75 10.83 20.19
CA SER A 314 6.41 10.98 20.80
C SER A 314 6.30 12.26 21.60
N TRP A 315 7.33 12.58 22.39
CA TRP A 315 7.40 13.84 23.13
C TRP A 315 7.36 15.05 22.20
N PHE A 316 8.17 15.02 21.14
CA PHE A 316 8.20 16.09 20.15
C PHE A 316 6.87 16.23 19.42
N ALA A 317 6.26 15.12 18.98
CA ALA A 317 4.96 15.12 18.31
C ALA A 317 3.84 15.70 19.21
N CYS A 318 3.86 15.40 20.51
CA CYS A 318 2.95 16.03 21.47
C CYS A 318 3.19 17.53 21.60
N ARG A 319 4.46 17.96 21.65
CA ARG A 319 4.82 19.39 21.77
C ARG A 319 4.37 20.21 20.57
N ILE A 320 4.51 19.69 19.34
CA ILE A 320 4.05 20.38 18.14
C ILE A 320 2.55 20.16 17.86
N GLN A 321 1.85 19.42 18.73
CA GLN A 321 0.44 19.03 18.54
C GLN A 321 0.22 18.48 17.13
N LEU A 322 1.02 17.48 16.76
CA LEU A 322 0.97 16.87 15.42
C LEU A 322 -0.45 16.45 15.02
N PHE A 323 -1.19 15.88 15.98
CA PHE A 323 -2.63 15.67 15.88
C PHE A 323 -3.33 16.42 17.02
N PRO A 324 -4.55 16.91 16.83
CA PRO A 324 -5.31 17.62 17.87
C PRO A 324 -5.87 16.61 18.90
N ILE A 325 -4.98 16.07 19.72
CA ILE A 325 -5.28 15.02 20.70
C ILE A 325 -5.86 15.63 22.01
N ALA A 326 -6.16 16.92 22.02
CA ALA A 326 -6.76 17.58 23.19
C ALA A 326 -8.03 16.86 23.73
N ALA A 327 -8.77 16.18 22.83
CA ALA A 327 -9.90 15.34 23.19
C ALA A 327 -9.52 14.07 24.00
N LEU A 328 -8.24 13.70 24.05
CA LEU A 328 -7.76 12.52 24.80
C LEU A 328 -7.41 12.85 26.28
N GLY A 329 -7.57 14.09 26.71
CA GLY A 329 -7.35 14.48 28.10
C GLY A 329 -5.92 14.92 28.43
N SER A 330 -5.29 14.31 29.45
CA SER A 330 -3.98 14.75 29.97
C SER A 330 -2.84 14.52 28.96
N TYR A 331 -1.74 15.27 29.14
CA TYR A 331 -0.51 15.10 28.33
C TYR A 331 0.07 13.68 28.40
N ALA A 332 -0.08 12.99 29.54
CA ALA A 332 0.36 11.61 29.68
C ALA A 332 -0.37 10.67 28.70
N VAL A 333 -1.69 10.79 28.61
CA VAL A 333 -2.50 9.99 27.66
C VAL A 333 -2.14 10.32 26.21
N GLN A 334 -1.86 11.60 25.91
CA GLN A 334 -1.42 12.02 24.58
C GLN A 334 -0.04 11.43 24.23
N PHE A 335 0.88 11.38 25.18
CA PHE A 335 2.18 10.75 24.99
C PHE A 335 2.06 9.26 24.74
N GLU A 336 1.29 8.53 25.54
CA GLU A 336 1.03 7.10 25.35
C GLU A 336 0.42 6.82 23.97
N PHE A 337 -0.57 7.62 23.57
CA PHE A 337 -1.18 7.52 22.25
C PHE A 337 -0.14 7.65 21.13
N MET A 338 0.71 8.67 21.18
CA MET A 338 1.73 8.89 20.16
C MET A 338 2.81 7.80 20.20
N PHE A 339 3.19 7.33 21.38
CA PHE A 339 4.17 6.26 21.54
C PHE A 339 3.66 4.94 20.91
N ILE A 340 2.43 4.54 21.21
CA ILE A 340 1.81 3.35 20.61
C ILE A 340 1.68 3.52 19.09
N ALA A 341 1.31 4.70 18.62
CA ALA A 341 1.21 5.00 17.19
C ALA A 341 2.56 4.83 16.47
N PHE A 342 3.64 5.38 17.00
CA PHE A 342 4.97 5.25 16.41
C PHE A 342 5.55 3.84 16.54
N LEU A 343 5.27 3.15 17.66
CA LEU A 343 5.64 1.74 17.82
C LEU A 343 4.97 0.88 16.74
N GLY A 344 3.66 1.11 16.50
CA GLY A 344 2.95 0.49 15.39
C GLY A 344 3.59 0.76 14.03
N ALA A 345 4.03 1.99 13.77
CA ALA A 345 4.70 2.34 12.52
C ALA A 345 6.03 1.59 12.33
N VAL A 346 6.84 1.44 13.39
CA VAL A 346 8.09 0.66 13.34
C VAL A 346 7.81 -0.81 13.07
N LEU A 347 6.80 -1.39 13.73
CA LEU A 347 6.41 -2.78 13.50
C LEU A 347 5.91 -3.00 12.07
N ILE A 348 5.06 -2.10 11.54
CA ILE A 348 4.56 -2.17 10.17
C ILE A 348 5.70 -2.06 9.16
N PHE A 349 6.66 -1.16 9.38
CA PHE A 349 7.87 -1.05 8.56
C PHE A 349 8.64 -2.38 8.54
N ALA A 350 8.94 -2.94 9.71
CA ALA A 350 9.69 -4.19 9.83
C ALA A 350 8.93 -5.37 9.21
N CYS A 351 7.62 -5.49 9.50
CA CYS A 351 6.75 -6.49 8.88
C CYS A 351 6.78 -6.41 7.36
N ARG A 352 6.72 -5.18 6.80
CA ARG A 352 6.72 -4.98 5.35
C ARG A 352 8.03 -5.38 4.72
N VAL A 353 9.16 -5.01 5.32
CA VAL A 353 10.48 -5.45 4.85
C VAL A 353 10.56 -6.97 4.84
N LEU A 354 10.25 -7.63 5.96
CA LEU A 354 10.35 -9.08 6.07
C LEU A 354 9.34 -9.83 5.19
N SER A 355 8.11 -9.37 5.09
CA SER A 355 7.09 -10.03 4.26
C SER A 355 7.45 -10.06 2.78
N LEU A 356 8.05 -8.98 2.25
CA LEU A 356 8.53 -8.95 0.87
C LEU A 356 9.75 -9.84 0.66
N LEU A 357 10.60 -9.97 1.67
CA LEU A 357 11.71 -10.90 1.63
C LEU A 357 11.23 -12.37 1.69
N VAL A 358 10.20 -12.66 2.49
CA VAL A 358 9.51 -13.98 2.47
C VAL A 358 8.89 -14.25 1.10
N PHE A 359 8.28 -13.23 0.46
CA PHE A 359 7.72 -13.36 -0.89
C PHE A 359 8.77 -13.79 -1.92
N SER A 360 9.98 -13.25 -1.85
CA SER A 360 11.07 -13.61 -2.76
C SER A 360 11.56 -15.04 -2.58
N THR A 361 11.34 -15.64 -1.41
CA THR A 361 11.77 -17.01 -1.09
C THR A 361 10.66 -18.05 -1.22
N ASN A 362 9.44 -17.72 -0.78
CA ASN A 362 8.33 -18.65 -0.78
C ASN A 362 6.97 -17.93 -0.86
N ARG A 363 6.34 -17.96 -2.04
CA ARG A 363 5.03 -17.33 -2.29
C ARG A 363 3.91 -17.88 -1.40
N LYS A 364 3.89 -19.19 -1.11
CA LYS A 364 2.86 -19.79 -0.24
C LYS A 364 2.95 -19.25 1.19
N SER A 365 4.16 -19.19 1.74
CA SER A 365 4.39 -18.62 3.07
C SER A 365 4.00 -17.14 3.13
N PHE A 366 4.26 -16.39 2.05
CA PHE A 366 3.82 -15.00 1.96
C PHE A 366 2.30 -14.84 2.02
N VAL A 367 1.53 -15.68 1.33
CA VAL A 367 0.05 -15.67 1.38
C VAL A 367 -0.42 -15.94 2.80
N VAL A 368 0.16 -16.93 3.48
CA VAL A 368 -0.19 -17.25 4.89
C VAL A 368 0.10 -16.07 5.82
N VAL A 369 1.30 -15.50 5.75
CA VAL A 369 1.69 -14.34 6.57
C VAL A 369 0.75 -13.17 6.34
N SER A 370 0.41 -12.91 5.09
CA SER A 370 -0.46 -11.80 4.73
C SER A 370 -1.90 -11.99 5.18
N THR A 371 -2.42 -13.21 5.07
CA THR A 371 -3.76 -13.55 5.57
C THR A 371 -3.83 -13.40 7.08
N LEU A 372 -2.78 -13.83 7.79
CA LEU A 372 -2.69 -13.66 9.23
C LEU A 372 -2.55 -12.20 9.64
N ASP A 373 -1.79 -11.39 8.91
CA ASP A 373 -1.66 -9.95 9.16
C ASP A 373 -3.04 -9.27 9.12
N VAL A 374 -3.80 -9.57 8.08
CA VAL A 374 -5.14 -9.05 7.91
C VAL A 374 -6.09 -9.56 8.99
N GLY A 375 -6.14 -10.87 9.18
CA GLY A 375 -7.05 -11.49 10.16
C GLY A 375 -6.75 -11.03 11.59
N ALA A 376 -5.47 -10.99 11.97
CA ALA A 376 -5.05 -10.51 13.28
C ALA A 376 -5.36 -9.01 13.45
N SER A 377 -5.05 -8.19 12.45
CA SER A 377 -5.32 -6.74 12.49
C SER A 377 -6.82 -6.47 12.66
N LEU A 378 -7.68 -7.11 11.87
CA LEU A 378 -9.13 -6.93 11.98
C LEU A 378 -9.65 -7.43 13.32
N LEU A 379 -9.23 -8.61 13.77
CA LEU A 379 -9.65 -9.20 15.05
C LEU A 379 -9.26 -8.31 16.23
N PHE A 380 -7.97 -7.96 16.34
CA PHE A 380 -7.48 -7.21 17.49
C PHE A 380 -7.95 -5.75 17.47
N VAL A 381 -7.98 -5.09 16.29
CA VAL A 381 -8.54 -3.73 16.19
C VAL A 381 -10.01 -3.74 16.59
N SER A 382 -10.82 -4.68 16.10
CA SER A 382 -12.24 -4.74 16.47
C SER A 382 -12.44 -5.01 17.96
N ALA A 383 -11.78 -6.05 18.49
CA ALA A 383 -11.94 -6.45 19.89
C ALA A 383 -11.48 -5.35 20.87
N PHE A 384 -10.31 -4.78 20.65
CA PHE A 384 -9.77 -3.75 21.54
C PHE A 384 -10.43 -2.39 21.35
N SER A 385 -10.93 -2.07 20.14
CA SER A 385 -11.74 -0.86 19.91
C SER A 385 -12.98 -0.85 20.77
N TYR A 386 -13.66 -1.99 20.88
CA TYR A 386 -14.86 -2.12 21.70
C TYR A 386 -14.58 -1.94 23.19
N GLY A 387 -13.50 -2.51 23.72
CA GLY A 387 -13.19 -2.49 25.15
C GLY A 387 -12.43 -1.26 25.64
N LEU A 388 -11.48 -0.76 24.83
CA LEU A 388 -10.52 0.28 25.22
C LEU A 388 -10.55 1.53 24.32
N GLY A 389 -11.52 1.63 23.43
CA GLY A 389 -11.67 2.76 22.52
C GLY A 389 -10.48 2.92 21.58
N LEU A 390 -10.12 4.17 21.31
CA LEU A 390 -9.09 4.50 20.31
C LEU A 390 -7.69 3.98 20.69
N ILE A 391 -7.30 4.02 21.95
CA ILE A 391 -6.03 3.46 22.42
C ILE A 391 -6.04 1.95 22.21
N GLY A 392 -7.18 1.29 22.46
CA GLY A 392 -7.37 -0.12 22.18
C GLY A 392 -7.16 -0.47 20.72
N ALA A 393 -7.74 0.33 19.80
CA ALA A 393 -7.54 0.13 18.37
C ALA A 393 -6.06 0.15 17.96
N LEU A 394 -5.29 1.11 18.50
CA LEU A 394 -3.85 1.22 18.23
C LEU A 394 -3.06 0.07 18.87
N THR A 395 -3.40 -0.30 20.09
CA THR A 395 -2.80 -1.48 20.77
C THR A 395 -3.05 -2.74 19.96
N GLY A 396 -4.25 -2.89 19.38
CA GLY A 396 -4.61 -3.99 18.48
C GLY A 396 -3.67 -4.09 17.26
N ILE A 397 -3.34 -2.96 16.63
CA ILE A 397 -2.37 -2.92 15.53
C ILE A 397 -0.97 -3.37 15.99
N VAL A 398 -0.52 -2.90 17.16
CA VAL A 398 0.80 -3.26 17.71
C VAL A 398 0.88 -4.75 17.98
N ILE A 399 -0.15 -5.33 18.60
CA ILE A 399 -0.20 -6.78 18.87
C ILE A 399 -0.22 -7.59 17.57
N ALA A 400 -1.07 -7.20 16.60
CA ALA A 400 -1.11 -7.84 15.29
C ALA A 400 0.25 -7.76 14.58
N GLY A 401 0.86 -6.56 14.55
CA GLY A 401 2.18 -6.35 13.96
C GLY A 401 3.27 -7.18 14.63
N ALA A 402 3.29 -7.28 15.96
CA ALA A 402 4.26 -8.09 16.70
C ALA A 402 4.11 -9.59 16.37
N LEU A 403 2.88 -10.10 16.29
CA LEU A 403 2.58 -11.48 15.92
C LEU A 403 3.04 -11.80 14.49
N VAL A 404 2.73 -10.93 13.54
CA VAL A 404 3.12 -11.09 12.14
C VAL A 404 4.62 -10.98 11.95
N LEU A 405 5.28 -10.06 12.67
CA LEU A 405 6.74 -9.91 12.66
C LEU A 405 7.41 -11.20 13.15
N THR A 406 6.94 -11.74 14.27
CA THR A 406 7.46 -12.99 14.84
C THR A 406 7.32 -14.15 13.86
N LEU A 407 6.15 -14.31 13.25
CA LEU A 407 5.91 -15.37 12.26
C LEU A 407 6.80 -15.21 11.03
N SER A 408 6.93 -13.97 10.52
CA SER A 408 7.78 -13.65 9.38
C SER A 408 9.25 -13.96 9.67
N LEU A 409 9.72 -13.68 10.87
CA LEU A 409 11.08 -14.02 11.33
C LEU A 409 11.28 -15.53 11.37
N ILE A 410 10.35 -16.28 11.96
CA ILE A 410 10.44 -17.75 12.04
C ILE A 410 10.51 -18.37 10.63
N ILE A 411 9.67 -17.91 9.72
CA ILE A 411 9.67 -18.39 8.32
C ILE A 411 10.99 -18.04 7.64
N SER A 412 11.49 -16.82 7.82
CA SER A 412 12.75 -16.36 7.21
C SER A 412 13.94 -17.15 7.73
N ILE A 413 14.00 -17.42 9.04
CA ILE A 413 15.06 -18.23 9.68
C ILE A 413 15.02 -19.67 9.13
N ARG A 414 13.84 -20.30 9.07
CA ARG A 414 13.69 -21.65 8.51
C ARG A 414 14.08 -21.73 7.04
N ALA A 415 13.76 -20.71 6.24
CA ALA A 415 14.17 -20.66 4.85
C ALA A 415 15.69 -20.51 4.69
N ALA A 416 16.31 -19.66 5.52
CA ALA A 416 17.76 -19.48 5.54
C ALA A 416 18.51 -20.75 5.98
N SER A 417 18.02 -21.44 7.03
CA SER A 417 18.63 -22.70 7.53
C SER A 417 18.62 -23.78 6.47
N ARG A 418 17.55 -23.91 5.70
CA ARG A 418 17.46 -24.89 4.61
C ARG A 418 18.44 -24.57 3.47
N SER A 419 18.66 -23.30 3.15
CA SER A 419 19.59 -22.89 2.12
C SER A 419 21.05 -23.07 2.53
N LEU A 420 21.37 -22.99 3.83
CA LEU A 420 22.70 -23.21 4.36
C LEU A 420 23.03 -24.74 4.46
N GLY A 421 22.04 -25.57 4.74
CA GLY A 421 22.22 -27.03 4.79
C GLY A 421 22.43 -27.70 3.42
N THR A 422 22.14 -26.98 2.32
CA THR A 422 22.39 -27.43 0.94
C THR A 422 23.73 -26.93 0.37
N ILE A 423 24.45 -26.08 1.10
CA ILE A 423 25.84 -25.72 0.75
C ILE A 423 26.72 -26.85 1.30
N GLN A 424 27.01 -27.87 0.47
CA GLN A 424 28.14 -28.74 0.70
C GLN A 424 29.37 -27.86 0.93
N PRO A 425 30.23 -28.17 1.91
CA PRO A 425 31.52 -27.46 2.04
C PRO A 425 32.19 -27.46 0.68
N PRO A 426 32.78 -26.33 0.28
CA PRO A 426 33.52 -26.30 -1.00
C PRO A 426 34.69 -27.25 -0.89
N ASP A 427 34.50 -28.48 -1.38
CA ASP A 427 35.62 -29.35 -1.74
C ASP A 427 36.31 -28.69 -2.93
N THR A 428 37.51 -28.21 -2.63
CA THR A 428 38.52 -27.69 -3.55
C THR A 428 38.38 -26.25 -4.09
N PRO A 429 39.52 -25.52 -4.10
CA PRO A 429 39.55 -24.17 -4.65
C PRO A 429 39.58 -24.25 -6.18
N VAL A 430 38.45 -24.03 -6.83
CA VAL A 430 38.43 -23.70 -8.25
C VAL A 430 38.82 -22.23 -8.39
N ILE A 431 40.12 -21.98 -8.32
CA ILE A 431 40.75 -20.80 -8.94
C ILE A 431 40.71 -21.07 -10.43
N GLY A 432 39.75 -20.49 -11.11
CA GLY A 432 39.69 -20.61 -12.57
C GLY A 432 38.41 -20.06 -13.18
N ASN A 433 38.54 -18.92 -13.84
CA ASN A 433 37.65 -18.37 -14.88
C ASN A 433 36.31 -17.79 -14.52
N TRP A 434 36.34 -16.59 -13.90
CA TRP A 434 35.26 -15.61 -14.01
C TRP A 434 35.46 -14.59 -15.15
N ARG A 435 35.81 -15.09 -16.35
CA ARG A 435 35.75 -14.29 -17.58
C ARG A 435 35.01 -15.11 -18.62
N GLY A 436 33.70 -15.00 -18.70
CA GLY A 436 32.99 -15.65 -19.79
C GLY A 436 31.53 -15.97 -19.59
N SER A 437 30.74 -15.12 -18.91
CA SER A 437 29.28 -15.26 -18.95
C SER A 437 28.56 -13.91 -18.80
N LEU A 438 29.03 -12.90 -19.53
CA LEU A 438 28.33 -11.62 -19.77
C LEU A 438 28.15 -11.39 -21.29
N GLN A 439 28.02 -12.48 -22.06
CA GLN A 439 27.58 -12.46 -23.45
C GLN A 439 26.81 -13.76 -23.66
N GLU A 440 25.51 -13.68 -23.37
CA GLU A 440 24.41 -14.35 -24.07
C GLU A 440 23.11 -13.86 -23.46
#